data_74bf1ed4646216f2d34676ebb23b6d13
#
_entry.id   74bf1ed4646216f2d34676ebb23b6d13
#
_cell.length_a   1.000
_cell.length_b   1.000
_cell.length_c   1.000
_cell.angle_alpha   90.00
_cell.angle_beta   90.00
_cell.angle_gamma   90.00
#
_symmetry.space_group_name_H-M   'P 1'
#
loop_
_entity.id
_entity.type
_entity.pdbx_description
1 polymer ?
#
loop_
_entity_poly.entity_id
_entity_poly.type
_entity_poly.pdbx_seq_one_letter_code
_entity_poly.pdbx_strand_id
1 'polypeptide(L)'
;MKDIIKADSQTPNIKDLAKSIVIEAPQLSDLNADQLEAIAKLVITDRLKDQMKKAVNLAGIDYEGEKARFLETNTASKHTARAYSNALKKLEAYAGSRNISPLELTPATADDFINDLKKQDFSPATIRQAIATASSFFTYLERRVNNNGLIISNPFRGTKARPAKKLVRACQYPTATETQIIIDSLPAELSAIVFIMAFRGLRAGAFPGLKIHGKTFETTSKGKEITGELSEACINKIKALGVNMAEPFTRWTAGAIQQEARYYITKLFKAGKISAIYSVHDFRHFYAIQEYNKDKDIYRVSKLLGHASIQVTENYLRGLKVIL
;
A
#
# COMPACT_ATOMS: atom_id res chain seq x y z
N MET A 1 -36.07 -7.14 -14.88
CA MET A 1 -35.59 -6.75 -16.21
C MET A 1 -36.26 -5.51 -16.77
N LYS A 2 -36.93 -4.70 -15.94
CA LYS A 2 -37.67 -3.47 -16.37
C LYS A 2 -37.18 -2.16 -15.72
N ASP A 3 -36.13 -2.21 -14.87
CA ASP A 3 -35.66 -1.04 -14.07
C ASP A 3 -34.23 -0.57 -14.35
N ILE A 4 -33.65 -0.97 -15.49
CA ILE A 4 -32.26 -0.59 -15.87
C ILE A 4 -32.19 0.56 -16.87
N ILE A 5 -33.35 1.12 -17.29
CA ILE A 5 -33.39 2.24 -18.23
C ILE A 5 -34.01 3.46 -17.54
N LYS A 6 -33.28 4.02 -16.56
CA LYS A 6 -33.38 5.42 -16.16
C LYS A 6 -31.96 5.98 -15.97
N ALA A 7 -31.22 6.00 -17.04
CA ALA A 7 -30.03 6.84 -17.18
C ALA A 7 -30.45 8.08 -17.96
N ASP A 8 -30.07 9.25 -17.46
CA ASP A 8 -30.33 10.60 -17.94
C ASP A 8 -30.61 10.69 -19.45
N SER A 9 -31.82 11.03 -19.77
CA SER A 9 -32.30 11.25 -21.13
C SER A 9 -31.90 12.64 -21.65
N GLN A 10 -30.61 12.86 -21.86
CA GLN A 10 -30.14 13.82 -22.85
C GLN A 10 -29.47 13.06 -23.98
N THR A 11 -30.27 12.37 -24.80
CA THR A 11 -29.82 12.04 -26.15
C THR A 11 -29.50 13.36 -26.84
N PRO A 12 -28.25 13.62 -27.24
CA PRO A 12 -27.90 14.85 -27.92
C PRO A 12 -28.79 14.98 -29.17
N ASN A 13 -29.39 16.16 -29.37
CA ASN A 13 -30.20 16.42 -30.55
C ASN A 13 -29.34 16.11 -31.79
N ILE A 14 -29.85 15.25 -32.67
CA ILE A 14 -29.17 14.83 -33.90
C ILE A 14 -28.63 16.02 -34.71
N LYS A 15 -29.36 17.14 -34.72
CA LYS A 15 -28.95 18.38 -35.37
C LYS A 15 -27.72 19.04 -34.72
N ASP A 16 -27.60 18.98 -33.41
CA ASP A 16 -26.44 19.52 -32.69
C ASP A 16 -25.19 18.61 -32.87
N LEU A 17 -25.43 17.31 -32.94
CA LEU A 17 -24.35 16.33 -33.25
C LEU A 17 -23.88 16.50 -34.73
N ALA A 18 -24.78 16.72 -35.67
CA ALA A 18 -24.44 17.00 -37.05
C ALA A 18 -23.57 18.25 -37.18
N LYS A 19 -23.87 19.32 -36.43
CA LYS A 19 -23.03 20.54 -36.37
C LYS A 19 -21.64 20.26 -35.79
N SER A 20 -21.54 19.47 -34.73
CA SER A 20 -20.25 19.15 -34.14
C SER A 20 -19.36 18.31 -35.05
N ILE A 21 -19.95 17.41 -35.85
CA ILE A 21 -19.21 16.63 -36.86
C ILE A 21 -18.63 17.54 -37.95
N VAL A 22 -19.33 18.56 -38.38
CA VAL A 22 -18.82 19.53 -39.38
C VAL A 22 -17.67 20.36 -38.80
N ILE A 23 -17.69 20.71 -37.52
CA ILE A 23 -16.62 21.46 -36.85
C ILE A 23 -15.35 20.61 -36.77
N GLU A 24 -15.49 19.32 -36.46
CA GLU A 24 -14.33 18.37 -36.33
C GLU A 24 -13.81 17.86 -37.70
N ALA A 25 -14.63 17.94 -38.75
CA ALA A 25 -14.30 17.47 -40.09
C ALA A 25 -14.74 18.50 -41.16
N PRO A 26 -13.97 19.57 -41.35
CA PRO A 26 -14.32 20.66 -42.29
C PRO A 26 -14.60 20.20 -43.71
N GLN A 27 -14.02 19.06 -44.17
CA GLN A 27 -14.30 18.46 -45.46
C GLN A 27 -15.76 18.01 -45.65
N LEU A 28 -16.56 18.00 -44.61
CA LEU A 28 -18.00 17.67 -44.65
C LEU A 28 -18.89 18.90 -44.76
N SER A 29 -18.33 20.09 -44.89
CA SER A 29 -19.07 21.37 -45.01
C SER A 29 -19.94 21.45 -46.27
N ASP A 30 -19.61 20.70 -47.29
CA ASP A 30 -20.31 20.70 -48.59
C ASP A 30 -21.56 19.80 -48.61
N LEU A 31 -21.79 19.06 -47.53
CA LEU A 31 -22.93 18.17 -47.38
C LEU A 31 -24.20 18.92 -47.00
N ASN A 32 -25.32 18.51 -47.58
CA ASN A 32 -26.64 19.08 -47.23
C ASN A 32 -27.12 18.52 -45.87
N ALA A 33 -28.19 19.13 -45.32
CA ALA A 33 -28.72 18.80 -44.01
C ALA A 33 -29.11 17.30 -43.87
N ASP A 34 -29.69 16.71 -44.91
CA ASP A 34 -30.15 15.32 -44.91
C ASP A 34 -28.95 14.34 -44.91
N GLN A 35 -27.91 14.68 -45.66
CA GLN A 35 -26.65 13.89 -45.67
C GLN A 35 -25.94 13.95 -44.32
N LEU A 36 -25.89 15.13 -43.70
CA LEU A 36 -25.31 15.28 -42.35
C LEU A 36 -26.11 14.53 -41.29
N GLU A 37 -27.44 14.53 -41.39
CA GLU A 37 -28.30 13.76 -40.49
C GLU A 37 -28.12 12.25 -40.68
N ALA A 38 -27.96 11.78 -41.92
CA ALA A 38 -27.67 10.38 -42.21
C ALA A 38 -26.31 9.94 -41.60
N ILE A 39 -25.28 10.76 -41.74
CA ILE A 39 -23.96 10.51 -41.14
C ILE A 39 -24.05 10.51 -39.62
N ALA A 40 -24.76 11.48 -39.03
CA ALA A 40 -24.94 11.55 -37.58
C ALA A 40 -25.66 10.29 -37.04
N LYS A 41 -26.71 9.82 -37.74
CA LYS A 41 -27.41 8.57 -37.39
C LYS A 41 -26.47 7.35 -37.47
N LEU A 42 -25.60 7.30 -38.48
CA LEU A 42 -24.62 6.21 -38.65
C LEU A 42 -23.60 6.21 -37.53
N VAL A 43 -23.04 7.37 -37.19
CA VAL A 43 -22.06 7.54 -36.10
C VAL A 43 -22.69 7.19 -34.74
N ILE A 44 -23.94 7.60 -34.49
CA ILE A 44 -24.65 7.24 -33.25
C ILE A 44 -24.85 5.73 -33.18
N THR A 45 -25.26 5.10 -34.31
CA THR A 45 -25.52 3.66 -34.38
C THR A 45 -24.24 2.87 -34.10
N ASP A 46 -23.10 3.27 -34.67
CA ASP A 46 -21.83 2.61 -34.44
C ASP A 46 -21.31 2.82 -33.02
N ARG A 47 -21.43 4.03 -32.46
CA ARG A 47 -21.12 4.29 -31.04
C ARG A 47 -21.97 3.43 -30.10
N LEU A 48 -23.27 3.30 -30.37
CA LEU A 48 -24.16 2.45 -29.58
C LEU A 48 -23.79 0.97 -29.70
N LYS A 49 -23.45 0.48 -30.90
CA LYS A 49 -22.96 -0.89 -31.11
C LYS A 49 -21.67 -1.14 -30.33
N ASP A 50 -20.73 -0.20 -30.35
CA ASP A 50 -19.45 -0.33 -29.60
C ASP A 50 -19.68 -0.29 -28.09
N GLN A 51 -20.57 0.58 -27.60
CA GLN A 51 -20.97 0.59 -26.19
C GLN A 51 -21.65 -0.72 -25.77
N MET A 52 -22.54 -1.26 -26.60
CA MET A 52 -23.19 -2.55 -26.35
C MET A 52 -22.18 -3.70 -26.35
N LYS A 53 -21.25 -3.75 -27.33
CA LYS A 53 -20.17 -4.74 -27.33
C LYS A 53 -19.32 -4.65 -26.09
N LYS A 54 -18.95 -3.42 -25.66
CA LYS A 54 -18.20 -3.19 -24.43
C LYS A 54 -18.96 -3.66 -23.20
N ALA A 55 -20.25 -3.33 -23.11
CA ALA A 55 -21.09 -3.76 -21.99
C ALA A 55 -21.21 -5.29 -21.93
N VAL A 56 -21.42 -5.96 -23.06
CA VAL A 56 -21.47 -7.43 -23.13
C VAL A 56 -20.12 -8.04 -22.75
N ASN A 57 -19.00 -7.50 -23.22
CA ASN A 57 -17.67 -7.95 -22.84
C ASN A 57 -17.44 -7.81 -21.32
N LEU A 58 -17.78 -6.68 -20.74
CA LEU A 58 -17.59 -6.45 -19.30
C LEU A 58 -18.49 -7.33 -18.44
N ALA A 59 -19.75 -7.57 -18.90
CA ALA A 59 -20.69 -8.46 -18.22
C ALA A 59 -20.22 -9.94 -18.19
N GLY A 60 -19.35 -10.32 -19.12
CA GLY A 60 -18.72 -11.67 -19.13
C GLY A 60 -17.59 -11.85 -18.15
N ILE A 61 -17.15 -10.78 -17.45
CA ILE A 61 -16.05 -10.85 -16.48
C ILE A 61 -16.62 -10.96 -15.06
N ASP A 62 -16.37 -12.08 -14.39
CA ASP A 62 -16.64 -12.24 -12.96
C ASP A 62 -15.61 -11.43 -12.14
N TYR A 63 -15.91 -10.16 -11.87
CA TYR A 63 -15.02 -9.26 -11.14
C TYR A 63 -14.62 -9.80 -9.76
N GLU A 64 -15.57 -10.31 -8.98
CA GLU A 64 -15.29 -10.79 -7.62
C GLU A 64 -14.46 -12.08 -7.64
N GLY A 65 -14.75 -13.01 -8.52
CA GLY A 65 -13.97 -14.21 -8.71
C GLY A 65 -12.54 -13.90 -9.20
N GLU A 66 -12.39 -13.00 -10.14
CA GLU A 66 -11.06 -12.60 -10.63
C GLU A 66 -10.28 -11.79 -9.57
N LYS A 67 -10.94 -10.96 -8.77
CA LYS A 67 -10.33 -10.28 -7.62
C LYS A 67 -9.82 -11.28 -6.58
N ALA A 68 -10.64 -12.27 -6.23
CA ALA A 68 -10.24 -13.31 -5.28
C ALA A 68 -9.00 -14.08 -5.78
N ARG A 69 -9.00 -14.51 -7.04
CA ARG A 69 -7.85 -15.19 -7.67
C ARG A 69 -6.60 -14.30 -7.74
N PHE A 70 -6.76 -13.02 -8.08
CA PHE A 70 -5.66 -12.07 -8.08
C PHE A 70 -5.03 -11.94 -6.69
N LEU A 71 -5.84 -11.82 -5.64
CA LEU A 71 -5.34 -11.74 -4.27
C LEU A 71 -4.63 -13.02 -3.84
N GLU A 72 -5.09 -14.19 -4.27
CA GLU A 72 -4.47 -15.47 -3.99
C GLU A 72 -3.13 -15.64 -4.72
N THR A 73 -3.12 -15.38 -6.03
CA THR A 73 -1.98 -15.70 -6.89
C THR A 73 -0.90 -14.63 -6.93
N ASN A 74 -1.25 -13.36 -6.70
CA ASN A 74 -0.32 -12.24 -6.85
C ASN A 74 0.16 -11.64 -5.52
N THR A 75 -0.11 -12.33 -4.39
CA THR A 75 0.36 -11.86 -3.09
C THR A 75 1.16 -12.93 -2.36
N ALA A 76 2.38 -12.57 -1.96
CA ALA A 76 3.30 -13.48 -1.27
C ALA A 76 2.97 -13.67 0.23
N SER A 77 2.03 -12.92 0.78
CA SER A 77 1.68 -13.00 2.20
C SER A 77 0.26 -12.51 2.49
N LYS A 78 -0.33 -13.01 3.58
CA LYS A 78 -1.64 -12.53 4.09
C LYS A 78 -1.67 -11.02 4.32
N HIS A 79 -0.56 -10.40 4.72
CA HIS A 79 -0.43 -8.95 4.88
C HIS A 79 -0.52 -8.20 3.55
N THR A 80 0.15 -8.71 2.53
CA THR A 80 0.09 -8.14 1.17
C THR A 80 -1.31 -8.29 0.61
N ALA A 81 -1.93 -9.46 0.75
CA ALA A 81 -3.31 -9.71 0.32
C ALA A 81 -4.30 -8.73 0.97
N ARG A 82 -4.18 -8.51 2.28
CA ARG A 82 -5.02 -7.53 3.01
C ARG A 82 -4.79 -6.10 2.52
N ALA A 83 -3.54 -5.72 2.28
CA ALA A 83 -3.20 -4.39 1.77
C ALA A 83 -3.76 -4.16 0.35
N TYR A 84 -3.66 -5.16 -0.52
CA TYR A 84 -4.22 -5.14 -1.87
C TYR A 84 -5.75 -5.11 -1.84
N SER A 85 -6.40 -5.94 -1.01
CA SER A 85 -7.85 -5.91 -0.81
C SER A 85 -8.33 -4.53 -0.37
N ASN A 86 -7.67 -3.91 0.60
CA ASN A 86 -8.01 -2.56 1.06
C ASN A 86 -7.81 -1.49 -0.03
N ALA A 87 -6.84 -1.67 -0.92
CA ALA A 87 -6.63 -0.77 -2.05
C ALA A 87 -7.74 -0.92 -3.10
N LEU A 88 -8.11 -2.15 -3.44
CA LEU A 88 -9.22 -2.42 -4.38
C LEU A 88 -10.57 -1.97 -3.84
N LYS A 89 -10.84 -2.11 -2.52
CA LYS A 89 -12.04 -1.56 -1.89
C LYS A 89 -12.19 -0.05 -2.08
N LYS A 90 -11.09 0.71 -2.14
CA LYS A 90 -11.15 2.15 -2.45
C LYS A 90 -11.60 2.39 -3.89
N LEU A 91 -11.13 1.57 -4.83
CA LEU A 91 -11.55 1.62 -6.22
C LEU A 91 -13.04 1.27 -6.37
N GLU A 92 -13.48 0.22 -5.69
CA GLU A 92 -14.88 -0.22 -5.65
C GLU A 92 -15.80 0.87 -5.06
N ALA A 93 -15.39 1.49 -3.95
CA ALA A 93 -16.14 2.59 -3.34
C ALA A 93 -16.24 3.80 -4.29
N TYR A 94 -15.16 4.14 -4.99
CA TYR A 94 -15.15 5.20 -5.99
C TYR A 94 -16.10 4.88 -7.16
N ALA A 95 -16.00 3.67 -7.72
CA ALA A 95 -16.86 3.24 -8.83
C ALA A 95 -18.34 3.20 -8.41
N GLY A 96 -18.63 2.63 -7.22
CA GLY A 96 -19.98 2.57 -6.68
C GLY A 96 -20.59 3.96 -6.44
N SER A 97 -19.81 4.95 -5.99
CA SER A 97 -20.29 6.34 -5.83
C SER A 97 -20.70 7.00 -7.16
N ARG A 98 -20.30 6.44 -8.29
CA ARG A 98 -20.62 6.91 -9.65
C ARG A 98 -21.57 5.97 -10.40
N ASN A 99 -22.04 4.93 -9.70
CA ASN A 99 -22.91 3.90 -10.28
C ASN A 99 -22.33 3.25 -11.54
N ILE A 100 -21.00 3.01 -11.53
CA ILE A 100 -20.28 2.30 -12.59
C ILE A 100 -19.58 1.04 -12.02
N SER A 101 -19.33 0.07 -12.88
CA SER A 101 -18.46 -1.05 -12.54
C SER A 101 -16.99 -0.61 -12.45
N PRO A 102 -16.17 -1.15 -11.53
CA PRO A 102 -14.73 -0.94 -11.58
C PRO A 102 -14.08 -1.30 -12.93
N LEU A 103 -14.68 -2.22 -13.69
CA LEU A 103 -14.20 -2.62 -15.03
C LEU A 103 -14.47 -1.56 -16.11
N GLU A 104 -15.36 -0.62 -15.86
CA GLU A 104 -15.72 0.46 -16.80
C GLU A 104 -14.79 1.67 -16.73
N LEU A 105 -13.80 1.64 -15.84
CA LEU A 105 -12.85 2.73 -15.70
C LEU A 105 -12.11 2.99 -17.01
N THR A 106 -12.03 4.25 -17.37
CA THR A 106 -11.22 4.80 -18.44
C THR A 106 -10.00 5.52 -17.86
N PRO A 107 -8.98 5.90 -18.63
CA PRO A 107 -7.87 6.72 -18.14
C PRO A 107 -8.34 8.03 -17.48
N ALA A 108 -9.39 8.66 -17.99
CA ALA A 108 -9.97 9.89 -17.40
C ALA A 108 -10.59 9.62 -16.03
N THR A 109 -11.44 8.59 -15.90
CA THR A 109 -12.03 8.23 -14.61
C THR A 109 -11.01 7.67 -13.62
N ALA A 110 -9.90 7.07 -14.09
CA ALA A 110 -8.77 6.70 -13.24
C ALA A 110 -8.02 7.93 -12.70
N ASP A 111 -7.89 9.01 -13.50
CA ASP A 111 -7.37 10.29 -13.03
C ASP A 111 -8.30 10.91 -11.98
N ASP A 112 -9.61 10.83 -12.18
CA ASP A 112 -10.62 11.30 -11.22
C ASP A 112 -10.57 10.51 -9.91
N PHE A 113 -10.38 9.19 -9.97
CA PHE A 113 -10.17 8.35 -8.78
C PHE A 113 -8.94 8.81 -7.98
N ILE A 114 -7.83 9.10 -8.65
CA ILE A 114 -6.61 9.60 -7.98
C ILE A 114 -6.89 10.94 -7.31
N ASN A 115 -7.62 11.84 -7.97
CA ASN A 115 -7.98 13.14 -7.41
C ASN A 115 -8.99 13.03 -6.27
N ASP A 116 -9.91 12.07 -6.33
CA ASP A 116 -10.84 11.76 -5.26
C ASP A 116 -10.11 11.29 -3.98
N LEU A 117 -9.13 10.39 -4.12
CA LEU A 117 -8.28 9.98 -3.00
C LEU A 117 -7.48 11.14 -2.37
N LYS A 118 -7.08 12.14 -3.18
CA LYS A 118 -6.45 13.37 -2.66
C LYS A 118 -7.44 14.21 -1.86
N LYS A 119 -8.67 14.38 -2.36
CA LYS A 119 -9.74 15.13 -1.67
C LYS A 119 -10.13 14.49 -0.35
N GLN A 120 -10.02 13.16 -0.23
CA GLN A 120 -10.24 12.42 1.01
C GLN A 120 -9.02 12.44 1.96
N ASP A 121 -8.01 13.28 1.71
CA ASP A 121 -6.80 13.44 2.52
C ASP A 121 -5.99 12.14 2.76
N PHE A 122 -6.10 11.17 1.84
CA PHE A 122 -5.21 10.01 1.92
C PHE A 122 -3.76 10.40 1.72
N SER A 123 -2.88 9.79 2.53
CA SER A 123 -1.44 10.04 2.40
C SER A 123 -0.93 9.72 0.98
N PRO A 124 0.08 10.45 0.47
CA PRO A 124 0.68 10.14 -0.83
C PRO A 124 1.17 8.70 -0.97
N ALA A 125 1.56 8.05 0.12
CA ALA A 125 1.95 6.63 0.15
C ALA A 125 0.74 5.73 -0.08
N THR A 126 -0.39 6.00 0.58
CA THR A 126 -1.66 5.28 0.42
C THR A 126 -2.18 5.41 -1.02
N ILE A 127 -2.13 6.62 -1.58
CA ILE A 127 -2.56 6.86 -2.96
C ILE A 127 -1.68 6.07 -3.95
N ARG A 128 -0.36 6.14 -3.80
CA ARG A 128 0.56 5.34 -4.65
C ARG A 128 0.29 3.86 -4.57
N GLN A 129 0.02 3.34 -3.37
CA GLN A 129 -0.30 1.93 -3.19
C GLN A 129 -1.62 1.57 -3.86
N ALA A 130 -2.65 2.41 -3.74
CA ALA A 130 -3.94 2.19 -4.38
C ALA A 130 -3.79 2.13 -5.91
N ILE A 131 -3.08 3.09 -6.51
CA ILE A 131 -2.80 3.13 -7.95
C ILE A 131 -2.02 1.89 -8.40
N ALA A 132 -0.93 1.55 -7.69
CA ALA A 132 -0.09 0.43 -8.05
C ALA A 132 -0.86 -0.91 -7.97
N THR A 133 -1.68 -1.08 -6.94
CA THR A 133 -2.51 -2.29 -6.78
C THR A 133 -3.58 -2.37 -7.86
N ALA A 134 -4.31 -1.27 -8.12
CA ALA A 134 -5.32 -1.23 -9.16
C ALA A 134 -4.70 -1.49 -10.54
N SER A 135 -3.58 -0.83 -10.87
CA SER A 135 -2.85 -1.08 -12.12
C SER A 135 -2.37 -2.53 -12.25
N SER A 136 -1.87 -3.12 -11.17
CA SER A 136 -1.46 -4.54 -11.15
C SER A 136 -2.65 -5.47 -11.39
N PHE A 137 -3.80 -5.19 -10.77
CA PHE A 137 -5.02 -5.96 -10.96
C PHE A 137 -5.52 -5.90 -12.41
N PHE A 138 -5.58 -4.70 -13.00
CA PHE A 138 -5.99 -4.57 -14.41
C PHE A 138 -4.98 -5.21 -15.37
N THR A 139 -3.68 -5.17 -15.08
CA THR A 139 -2.68 -5.91 -15.87
C THR A 139 -2.85 -7.42 -15.75
N TYR A 140 -3.24 -7.92 -14.57
CA TYR A 140 -3.60 -9.32 -14.38
C TYR A 140 -4.85 -9.68 -15.22
N LEU A 141 -5.89 -8.85 -15.17
CA LEU A 141 -7.10 -9.05 -15.97
C LEU A 141 -6.81 -9.06 -17.47
N GLU A 142 -6.01 -8.12 -17.98
CA GLU A 142 -5.60 -8.09 -19.38
C GLU A 142 -5.01 -9.43 -19.83
N ARG A 143 -4.10 -10.01 -19.05
CA ARG A 143 -3.44 -11.28 -19.39
C ARG A 143 -4.40 -12.46 -19.35
N ARG A 144 -5.34 -12.43 -18.40
CA ARG A 144 -6.22 -13.57 -18.14
C ARG A 144 -7.45 -13.56 -19.04
N VAL A 145 -8.06 -12.41 -19.19
CA VAL A 145 -9.38 -12.26 -19.83
C VAL A 145 -9.25 -12.11 -21.34
N ASN A 146 -8.25 -11.37 -21.83
CA ASN A 146 -8.07 -11.16 -23.26
C ASN A 146 -7.75 -12.46 -24.01
N ASN A 147 -7.14 -13.44 -23.33
CA ASN A 147 -6.91 -14.77 -23.91
C ASN A 147 -8.21 -15.57 -24.11
N ASN A 148 -9.32 -15.15 -23.50
CA ASN A 148 -10.64 -15.79 -23.61
C ASN A 148 -11.59 -15.02 -24.53
N GLY A 149 -11.07 -14.14 -25.39
CA GLY A 149 -11.88 -13.38 -26.36
C GLY A 149 -12.60 -12.15 -25.79
N LEU A 150 -12.44 -11.87 -24.47
CA LEU A 150 -12.92 -10.65 -23.84
C LEU A 150 -11.81 -9.59 -23.87
N ILE A 151 -12.16 -8.33 -24.08
CA ILE A 151 -11.17 -7.25 -24.20
C ILE A 151 -11.31 -6.29 -23.01
N ILE A 152 -10.25 -6.20 -22.22
CA ILE A 152 -10.10 -5.19 -21.17
C ILE A 152 -8.72 -4.53 -21.31
N SER A 153 -8.62 -3.26 -20.96
CA SER A 153 -7.36 -2.52 -20.93
C SER A 153 -7.13 -1.89 -19.56
N ASN A 154 -5.86 -1.78 -19.16
CA ASN A 154 -5.50 -1.18 -17.89
C ASN A 154 -5.65 0.37 -17.97
N PRO A 155 -6.65 0.97 -17.30
CA PRO A 155 -6.91 2.41 -17.38
C PRO A 155 -5.79 3.24 -16.73
N PHE A 156 -5.01 2.65 -15.83
CA PHE A 156 -3.95 3.36 -15.11
C PHE A 156 -2.69 3.60 -15.94
N ARG A 157 -2.54 2.96 -17.11
CA ARG A 157 -1.41 3.25 -18.03
C ARG A 157 -1.51 4.63 -18.65
N GLY A 158 -2.72 5.11 -18.93
CA GLY A 158 -2.97 6.40 -19.55
C GLY A 158 -3.19 7.57 -18.58
N THR A 159 -3.09 7.33 -17.26
CA THR A 159 -3.36 8.37 -16.26
C THR A 159 -2.30 9.47 -16.27
N LYS A 160 -2.75 10.72 -16.18
CA LYS A 160 -1.90 11.93 -16.04
C LYS A 160 -1.80 12.39 -14.60
N ALA A 161 -2.83 12.16 -13.79
CA ALA A 161 -2.83 12.48 -12.37
C ALA A 161 -1.72 11.71 -11.63
N ARG A 162 -0.99 12.40 -10.77
CA ARG A 162 0.09 11.81 -9.97
C ARG A 162 -0.15 12.09 -8.50
N PRO A 163 0.13 11.14 -7.60
CA PRO A 163 0.18 11.44 -6.17
C PRO A 163 1.32 12.42 -5.91
N ALA A 164 1.23 13.19 -4.84
CA ALA A 164 2.33 14.07 -4.42
C ALA A 164 3.65 13.30 -4.32
N LYS A 165 4.76 13.98 -4.57
CA LYS A 165 6.11 13.39 -4.44
C LYS A 165 6.24 12.74 -3.06
N LYS A 166 6.97 11.62 -3.01
CA LYS A 166 7.28 10.96 -1.75
C LYS A 166 8.17 11.90 -0.95
N LEU A 167 7.59 12.60 0.01
CA LEU A 167 8.37 13.28 1.02
C LEU A 167 9.04 12.21 1.90
N VAL A 168 10.33 12.33 2.13
CA VAL A 168 11.02 11.55 3.15
C VAL A 168 10.45 12.05 4.47
N ARG A 169 9.54 11.26 5.07
CA ARG A 169 8.95 11.62 6.35
C ARG A 169 10.07 11.63 7.38
N ALA A 170 10.23 12.74 8.10
CA ALA A 170 11.09 12.75 9.27
C ALA A 170 10.63 11.65 10.23
N CYS A 171 11.49 10.67 10.47
CA CYS A 171 11.22 9.64 11.45
C CYS A 171 11.56 10.19 12.82
N GLN A 172 10.68 9.98 13.78
CA GLN A 172 10.96 10.21 15.19
C GLN A 172 11.56 8.94 15.77
N TYR A 173 12.46 9.09 16.71
CA TYR A 173 12.99 8.00 17.51
C TYR A 173 13.24 8.51 18.93
N PRO A 174 13.09 7.65 19.95
CA PRO A 174 13.29 8.07 21.34
C PRO A 174 14.76 8.39 21.61
N THR A 175 15.02 9.32 22.50
CA THR A 175 16.35 9.52 23.09
C THR A 175 16.77 8.31 23.90
N ALA A 176 18.06 8.22 24.31
CA ALA A 176 18.51 7.15 25.20
C ALA A 176 17.75 7.16 26.53
N THR A 177 17.51 8.33 27.11
CA THR A 177 16.74 8.50 28.35
C THR A 177 15.29 8.04 28.18
N GLU A 178 14.63 8.47 27.11
CA GLU A 178 13.24 8.05 26.86
C GLU A 178 13.14 6.55 26.56
N THR A 179 14.13 5.99 25.84
CA THR A 179 14.22 4.55 25.60
C THR A 179 14.26 3.79 26.91
N GLN A 180 15.08 4.24 27.87
CA GLN A 180 15.18 3.60 29.19
C GLN A 180 13.88 3.76 30.00
N ILE A 181 13.29 4.96 30.05
CA ILE A 181 12.00 5.21 30.70
C ILE A 181 10.91 4.27 30.15
N ILE A 182 10.85 4.10 28.85
CA ILE A 182 9.86 3.23 28.23
C ILE A 182 10.13 1.76 28.62
N ILE A 183 11.35 1.28 28.47
CA ILE A 183 11.73 -0.10 28.79
C ILE A 183 11.38 -0.45 30.24
N ASP A 184 11.65 0.46 31.18
CA ASP A 184 11.40 0.25 32.62
C ASP A 184 9.93 0.32 33.00
N SER A 185 9.11 0.93 32.16
CA SER A 185 7.66 1.08 32.37
C SER A 185 6.82 -0.02 31.75
N LEU A 186 7.41 -0.89 30.94
CA LEU A 186 6.71 -1.97 30.25
C LEU A 186 6.64 -3.24 31.11
N PRO A 187 5.60 -4.11 30.93
CA PRO A 187 5.61 -5.46 31.47
C PRO A 187 6.88 -6.23 31.07
N ALA A 188 7.35 -7.10 31.92
CA ALA A 188 8.67 -7.73 31.82
C ALA A 188 9.00 -8.30 30.44
N GLU A 189 8.11 -9.11 29.83
CA GLU A 189 8.38 -9.67 28.50
C GLU A 189 8.38 -8.62 27.39
N LEU A 190 7.43 -7.69 27.42
CA LEU A 190 7.37 -6.60 26.45
C LEU A 190 8.58 -5.66 26.59
N SER A 191 9.03 -5.44 27.82
CA SER A 191 10.28 -4.73 28.13
C SER A 191 11.49 -5.42 27.50
N ALA A 192 11.59 -6.75 27.60
CA ALA A 192 12.66 -7.51 26.98
C ALA A 192 12.61 -7.42 25.44
N ILE A 193 11.42 -7.53 24.85
CA ILE A 193 11.22 -7.37 23.39
C ILE A 193 11.69 -5.99 22.94
N VAL A 194 11.20 -4.92 23.58
CA VAL A 194 11.56 -3.54 23.23
C VAL A 194 13.03 -3.26 23.45
N PHE A 195 13.63 -3.82 24.52
CA PHE A 195 15.06 -3.75 24.76
C PHE A 195 15.87 -4.37 23.60
N ILE A 196 15.49 -5.58 23.16
CA ILE A 196 16.17 -6.23 22.03
C ILE A 196 15.96 -5.43 20.73
N MET A 197 14.79 -4.83 20.53
CA MET A 197 14.57 -3.93 19.38
C MET A 197 15.48 -2.70 19.43
N ALA A 198 15.68 -2.11 20.61
CA ALA A 198 16.52 -0.92 20.81
C ALA A 198 18.02 -1.20 20.75
N PHE A 199 18.47 -2.40 21.12
CA PHE A 199 19.90 -2.74 21.24
C PHE A 199 20.39 -3.82 20.27
N ARG A 200 19.50 -4.46 19.51
CA ARG A 200 19.83 -5.40 18.43
C ARG A 200 19.13 -5.10 17.11
N GLY A 201 18.16 -4.19 17.12
CA GLY A 201 17.47 -3.72 15.92
C GLY A 201 16.52 -4.73 15.28
N LEU A 202 16.07 -5.78 15.97
CA LEU A 202 15.11 -6.74 15.42
C LEU A 202 13.76 -6.08 15.13
N ARG A 203 13.04 -6.56 14.11
CA ARG A 203 11.66 -6.12 13.83
C ARG A 203 10.69 -6.86 14.74
N ALA A 204 9.56 -6.25 15.08
CA ALA A 204 8.51 -6.91 15.86
C ALA A 204 8.08 -8.28 15.28
N GLY A 205 8.06 -8.43 13.96
CA GLY A 205 7.75 -9.69 13.30
C GLY A 205 8.82 -10.79 13.41
N ALA A 206 9.97 -10.49 14.01
CA ALA A 206 11.02 -11.47 14.22
C ALA A 206 10.85 -12.25 15.54
N PHE A 207 10.12 -11.70 16.51
CA PHE A 207 10.02 -12.28 17.86
C PHE A 207 9.20 -13.58 17.94
N PRO A 208 8.07 -13.75 17.22
CA PRO A 208 7.29 -14.99 17.29
C PRO A 208 8.09 -16.26 16.98
N GLY A 209 9.05 -16.15 16.07
CA GLY A 209 9.91 -17.28 15.66
C GLY A 209 11.36 -17.13 16.11
N LEU A 210 11.63 -16.32 17.13
CA LEU A 210 12.98 -16.12 17.64
C LEU A 210 13.42 -17.36 18.43
N LYS A 211 14.49 -18.01 17.97
CA LYS A 211 15.17 -19.11 18.65
C LYS A 211 16.55 -18.66 19.10
N ILE A 212 16.95 -19.10 20.30
CA ILE A 212 18.22 -18.69 20.91
C ILE A 212 19.02 -19.93 21.32
N HIS A 213 20.28 -19.97 20.86
CA HIS A 213 21.24 -20.99 21.13
C HIS A 213 22.50 -20.35 21.74
N GLY A 214 22.59 -20.34 23.06
CA GLY A 214 23.67 -19.61 23.75
C GLY A 214 23.57 -18.10 23.54
N LYS A 215 24.53 -17.53 22.82
CA LYS A 215 24.52 -16.10 22.41
C LYS A 215 24.00 -15.90 21.02
N THR A 216 23.87 -16.95 20.21
CA THR A 216 23.35 -16.84 18.84
C THR A 216 21.83 -16.91 18.81
N PHE A 217 21.25 -16.26 17.83
CA PHE A 217 19.83 -16.35 17.55
C PHE A 217 19.57 -16.64 16.08
N GLU A 218 18.45 -17.28 15.82
CA GLU A 218 17.87 -17.43 14.50
C GLU A 218 16.40 -17.01 14.53
N THR A 219 15.92 -16.42 13.45
CA THR A 219 14.51 -16.03 13.29
C THR A 219 14.18 -15.81 11.83
N THR A 220 12.89 -15.71 11.52
CA THR A 220 12.42 -15.37 10.18
C THR A 220 11.67 -14.05 10.21
N SER A 221 12.00 -13.13 9.32
CA SER A 221 11.27 -11.87 9.17
C SER A 221 11.10 -11.50 7.71
N LYS A 222 9.89 -11.23 7.29
CA LYS A 222 9.52 -10.94 5.88
C LYS A 222 10.02 -12.02 4.89
N GLY A 223 9.88 -13.30 5.28
CA GLY A 223 10.28 -14.44 4.44
C GLY A 223 11.80 -14.64 4.30
N LYS A 224 12.61 -13.96 5.12
CA LYS A 224 14.07 -14.12 5.15
C LYS A 224 14.51 -14.63 6.51
N GLU A 225 15.38 -15.60 6.51
CA GLU A 225 16.10 -16.01 7.70
C GLU A 225 17.07 -14.93 8.14
N ILE A 226 17.15 -14.71 9.44
CA ILE A 226 18.02 -13.74 10.08
C ILE A 226 18.71 -14.48 11.22
N THR A 227 20.02 -14.49 11.19
CA THR A 227 20.87 -15.03 12.25
C THR A 227 21.77 -13.94 12.81
N GLY A 228 22.30 -14.15 13.99
CA GLY A 228 23.25 -13.22 14.59
C GLY A 228 23.47 -13.49 16.07
N GLU A 229 24.11 -12.55 16.75
CA GLU A 229 24.40 -12.67 18.17
C GLU A 229 23.60 -11.63 18.97
N LEU A 230 23.20 -12.01 20.17
CA LEU A 230 22.63 -11.14 21.19
C LEU A 230 23.75 -10.77 22.18
N SER A 231 23.76 -9.52 22.61
CA SER A 231 24.63 -9.08 23.69
C SER A 231 24.28 -9.80 25.01
N GLU A 232 25.21 -9.85 25.93
CA GLU A 232 24.96 -10.42 27.26
C GLU A 232 23.79 -9.70 27.98
N ALA A 233 23.67 -8.39 27.80
CA ALA A 233 22.56 -7.63 28.35
C ALA A 233 21.21 -8.11 27.80
N CYS A 234 21.10 -8.40 26.49
CA CYS A 234 19.87 -8.98 25.90
C CYS A 234 19.58 -10.37 26.48
N ILE A 235 20.60 -11.23 26.59
CA ILE A 235 20.47 -12.58 27.16
C ILE A 235 20.03 -12.53 28.62
N ASN A 236 20.66 -11.69 29.44
CA ASN A 236 20.29 -11.52 30.84
C ASN A 236 18.87 -10.99 31.02
N LYS A 237 18.44 -10.07 30.16
CA LYS A 237 17.06 -9.56 30.16
C LYS A 237 16.03 -10.68 29.87
N ILE A 238 16.35 -11.62 28.98
CA ILE A 238 15.50 -12.77 28.67
C ILE A 238 15.54 -13.80 29.83
N LYS A 239 16.73 -14.11 30.35
CA LYS A 239 16.88 -15.04 31.49
C LYS A 239 16.07 -14.61 32.70
N ALA A 240 16.01 -13.30 32.99
CA ALA A 240 15.24 -12.74 34.07
C ALA A 240 13.71 -12.98 33.95
N LEU A 241 13.23 -13.36 32.78
CA LEU A 241 11.81 -13.68 32.57
C LEU A 241 11.42 -15.08 33.05
N GLY A 242 12.40 -15.98 33.26
CA GLY A 242 12.13 -17.38 33.60
C GLY A 242 11.46 -18.19 32.49
N VAL A 243 11.50 -17.70 31.24
CA VAL A 243 10.89 -18.36 30.08
C VAL A 243 11.84 -19.37 29.43
N ASN A 244 11.29 -20.23 28.56
CA ASN A 244 12.12 -21.13 27.75
C ASN A 244 13.08 -20.31 26.88
N MET A 245 14.36 -20.39 27.17
CA MET A 245 15.40 -19.64 26.43
C MET A 245 15.48 -20.00 24.95
N ALA A 246 15.13 -21.25 24.58
CA ALA A 246 15.19 -21.67 23.18
C ALA A 246 14.15 -20.94 22.32
N GLU A 247 12.95 -20.68 22.87
CA GLU A 247 11.84 -20.04 22.17
C GLU A 247 11.10 -19.08 23.12
N PRO A 248 11.72 -17.92 23.47
CA PRO A 248 11.23 -17.10 24.60
C PRO A 248 9.95 -16.32 24.33
N PHE A 249 9.57 -16.10 23.06
CA PHE A 249 8.50 -15.16 22.69
C PHE A 249 7.39 -15.76 21.80
N THR A 250 7.19 -17.08 21.84
CA THR A 250 6.22 -17.79 20.97
C THR A 250 4.78 -17.32 21.11
N ARG A 251 4.40 -16.82 22.30
CA ARG A 251 3.04 -16.30 22.53
C ARG A 251 2.76 -14.95 21.87
N TRP A 252 3.80 -14.25 21.44
CA TRP A 252 3.67 -12.92 20.86
C TRP A 252 3.42 -12.95 19.37
N THR A 253 2.62 -12.01 18.89
CA THR A 253 2.55 -11.66 17.46
C THR A 253 3.07 -10.24 17.26
N ALA A 254 3.49 -9.91 16.04
CA ALA A 254 3.91 -8.55 15.72
C ALA A 254 2.82 -7.51 16.03
N GLY A 255 1.55 -7.88 15.82
CA GLY A 255 0.41 -7.02 16.12
C GLY A 255 0.22 -6.80 17.62
N ALA A 256 0.32 -7.86 18.42
CA ALA A 256 0.21 -7.77 19.89
C ALA A 256 1.33 -6.90 20.47
N ILE A 257 2.59 -7.10 20.03
CA ILE A 257 3.72 -6.27 20.43
C ILE A 257 3.45 -4.79 20.13
N GLN A 258 2.96 -4.47 18.93
CA GLN A 258 2.66 -3.09 18.54
C GLN A 258 1.53 -2.48 19.37
N GLN A 259 0.46 -3.24 19.59
CA GLN A 259 -0.73 -2.76 20.28
C GLN A 259 -0.45 -2.52 21.77
N GLU A 260 0.17 -3.49 22.43
CA GLU A 260 0.48 -3.36 23.86
C GLU A 260 1.53 -2.27 24.12
N ALA A 261 2.62 -2.24 23.33
CA ALA A 261 3.61 -1.18 23.48
C ALA A 261 3.00 0.21 23.29
N ARG A 262 2.13 0.37 22.25
CA ARG A 262 1.43 1.64 22.02
C ARG A 262 0.59 2.09 23.21
N TYR A 263 -0.08 1.16 23.90
CA TYR A 263 -0.87 1.47 25.09
C TYR A 263 0.00 2.09 26.17
N TYR A 264 1.11 1.45 26.55
CA TYR A 264 2.00 1.95 27.60
C TYR A 264 2.71 3.25 27.19
N ILE A 265 3.23 3.33 25.97
CA ILE A 265 3.89 4.52 25.43
C ILE A 265 2.92 5.71 25.41
N THR A 266 1.66 5.49 25.05
CA THR A 266 0.64 6.56 25.09
C THR A 266 0.38 7.04 26.53
N LYS A 267 0.39 6.14 27.52
CA LYS A 267 0.29 6.52 28.95
C LYS A 267 1.48 7.39 29.39
N LEU A 268 2.69 7.00 29.01
CA LEU A 268 3.90 7.76 29.36
C LEU A 268 3.89 9.15 28.69
N PHE A 269 3.48 9.24 27.44
CA PHE A 269 3.32 10.53 26.77
C PHE A 269 2.29 11.43 27.45
N LYS A 270 1.12 10.89 27.79
CA LYS A 270 0.09 11.66 28.51
C LYS A 270 0.54 12.10 29.92
N ALA A 271 1.45 11.34 30.53
CA ALA A 271 2.05 11.68 31.83
C ALA A 271 3.25 12.64 31.70
N GLY A 272 3.59 13.13 30.50
CA GLY A 272 4.71 14.04 30.24
C GLY A 272 6.09 13.42 30.45
N LYS A 273 6.21 12.08 30.53
CA LYS A 273 7.47 11.38 30.76
C LYS A 273 8.32 11.20 29.50
N ILE A 274 7.72 11.31 28.34
CA ILE A 274 8.34 11.21 27.01
C ILE A 274 7.78 12.28 26.08
N SER A 275 8.56 12.69 25.09
CA SER A 275 8.24 13.82 24.20
C SER A 275 7.28 13.49 23.06
N ALA A 276 7.12 12.20 22.71
CA ALA A 276 6.27 11.78 21.61
C ALA A 276 5.71 10.35 21.82
N ILE A 277 4.67 10.01 21.04
CA ILE A 277 4.13 8.64 21.00
C ILE A 277 4.93 7.85 19.95
N TYR A 278 5.90 7.11 20.42
CA TYR A 278 6.76 6.24 19.58
C TYR A 278 6.05 4.94 19.21
N SER A 279 6.34 4.44 18.01
CA SER A 279 6.00 3.08 17.59
C SER A 279 7.13 2.12 17.99
N VAL A 280 6.85 0.82 18.06
CA VAL A 280 7.92 -0.16 18.31
C VAL A 280 9.01 -0.15 17.22
N HIS A 281 8.69 0.31 16.00
CA HIS A 281 9.67 0.43 14.94
C HIS A 281 10.68 1.55 15.19
N ASP A 282 10.33 2.54 15.99
CA ASP A 282 11.18 3.68 16.30
C ASP A 282 12.36 3.28 17.22
N PHE A 283 12.25 2.17 17.97
CA PHE A 283 13.39 1.59 18.70
C PHE A 283 14.42 0.98 17.76
N ARG A 284 13.99 0.45 16.63
CA ARG A 284 14.92 0.02 15.59
C ARG A 284 15.56 1.22 14.87
N HIS A 285 14.86 2.35 14.77
CA HIS A 285 15.43 3.62 14.33
C HIS A 285 16.52 4.09 15.32
N PHE A 286 16.22 4.02 16.61
CA PHE A 286 17.18 4.32 17.67
C PHE A 286 18.45 3.45 17.52
N TYR A 287 18.30 2.13 17.39
CA TYR A 287 19.44 1.22 17.17
C TYR A 287 20.28 1.63 15.95
N ALA A 288 19.64 1.90 14.83
CA ALA A 288 20.33 2.27 13.60
C ALA A 288 21.17 3.53 13.76
N ILE A 289 20.65 4.54 14.45
CA ILE A 289 21.36 5.79 14.75
C ILE A 289 22.53 5.53 15.69
N GLN A 290 22.33 4.76 16.76
CA GLN A 290 23.41 4.42 17.70
C GLN A 290 24.54 3.69 16.97
N GLU A 291 24.21 2.71 16.13
CA GLU A 291 25.22 1.98 15.36
C GLU A 291 25.94 2.86 14.32
N TYR A 292 25.20 3.71 13.61
CA TYR A 292 25.78 4.65 12.64
C TYR A 292 26.72 5.66 13.32
N ASN A 293 26.37 6.14 14.51
CA ASN A 293 27.17 7.14 15.23
C ASN A 293 28.51 6.62 15.74
N LYS A 294 28.72 5.29 15.82
CA LYS A 294 29.98 4.69 16.26
C LYS A 294 31.14 4.93 15.28
N ASP A 295 30.87 4.78 14.00
CA ASP A 295 31.90 4.78 12.96
C ASP A 295 31.47 5.42 11.63
N LYS A 296 30.21 5.89 11.53
CA LYS A 296 29.61 6.47 10.32
C LYS A 296 29.57 5.50 9.12
N ASP A 297 29.73 4.20 9.36
CA ASP A 297 29.70 3.16 8.32
C ASP A 297 28.27 2.71 8.01
N ILE A 298 27.70 3.25 6.91
CA ILE A 298 26.37 2.90 6.43
C ILE A 298 26.27 1.45 5.94
N TYR A 299 27.37 0.90 5.42
CA TYR A 299 27.41 -0.49 4.94
C TYR A 299 27.27 -1.46 6.10
N ARG A 300 28.02 -1.23 7.18
CA ARG A 300 27.91 -1.99 8.42
C ARG A 300 26.49 -1.92 8.99
N VAL A 301 25.91 -0.74 9.09
CA VAL A 301 24.52 -0.57 9.57
C VAL A 301 23.54 -1.31 8.67
N SER A 302 23.71 -1.28 7.36
CA SER A 302 22.88 -2.01 6.40
C SER A 302 22.91 -3.53 6.66
N LYS A 303 24.08 -4.07 6.89
CA LYS A 303 24.28 -5.49 7.26
C LYS A 303 23.61 -5.84 8.58
N LEU A 304 23.84 -5.04 9.63
CA LEU A 304 23.23 -5.24 10.96
C LEU A 304 21.70 -5.21 10.92
N LEU A 305 21.14 -4.36 10.09
CA LEU A 305 19.69 -4.24 9.91
C LEU A 305 19.12 -5.31 8.95
N GLY A 306 19.93 -6.04 8.22
CA GLY A 306 19.47 -7.00 7.21
C GLY A 306 18.67 -6.33 6.09
N HIS A 307 19.15 -5.19 5.58
CA HIS A 307 18.53 -4.51 4.43
C HIS A 307 18.96 -5.17 3.11
N ALA A 308 18.05 -5.24 2.14
CA ALA A 308 18.32 -5.85 0.85
C ALA A 308 19.31 -5.05 -0.01
N SER A 309 19.42 -3.73 0.22
CA SER A 309 20.36 -2.85 -0.46
C SER A 309 20.77 -1.70 0.46
N ILE A 310 21.93 -1.13 0.20
CA ILE A 310 22.45 0.06 0.91
C ILE A 310 21.53 1.28 0.74
N GLN A 311 20.89 1.41 -0.43
CA GLN A 311 19.93 2.48 -0.72
C GLN A 311 18.76 2.51 0.28
N VAL A 312 18.34 1.35 0.79
CA VAL A 312 17.31 1.27 1.83
C VAL A 312 17.81 1.90 3.12
N THR A 313 19.07 1.65 3.49
CA THR A 313 19.69 2.23 4.69
C THR A 313 19.93 3.72 4.54
N GLU A 314 20.38 4.14 3.37
CA GLU A 314 20.58 5.57 3.05
C GLU A 314 19.27 6.36 3.17
N ASN A 315 18.20 5.90 2.52
CA ASN A 315 16.89 6.50 2.63
C ASN A 315 16.34 6.49 4.07
N TYR A 316 16.69 5.45 4.82
CA TYR A 316 16.33 5.28 6.22
C TYR A 316 17.03 6.33 7.09
N LEU A 317 18.35 6.48 6.97
CA LEU A 317 19.15 7.48 7.72
C LEU A 317 18.77 8.91 7.34
N ARG A 318 18.54 9.20 6.05
CA ARG A 318 18.01 10.51 5.61
C ARG A 318 16.66 10.84 6.24
N GLY A 319 15.75 9.84 6.37
CA GLY A 319 14.48 10.00 7.07
C GLY A 319 14.64 10.33 8.55
N LEU A 320 15.73 9.92 9.16
CA LEU A 320 16.11 10.22 10.54
C LEU A 320 16.85 11.57 10.69
N LYS A 321 16.95 12.36 9.62
CA LYS A 321 17.72 13.64 9.57
C LYS A 321 19.20 13.48 9.92
N VAL A 322 19.75 12.31 9.72
CA VAL A 322 21.20 12.09 9.80
C VAL A 322 21.80 12.60 8.50
N ILE A 323 22.67 13.58 8.61
CA ILE A 323 23.43 14.12 7.47
C ILE A 323 24.46 13.05 7.09
N LEU A 324 24.34 12.51 5.89
CA LEU A 324 25.29 11.58 5.29
C LEU A 324 26.39 12.34 4.58
#